data_64d1f48baa182849705e67ae94eca302
#
_entry.id   64d1f48baa182849705e67ae94eca302
#
_cell.length_a   1.000
_cell.length_b   1.000
_cell.length_c   1.000
_cell.angle_alpha   90.00
_cell.angle_beta   90.00
_cell.angle_gamma   90.00
#
_symmetry.space_group_name_H-M   'P 1'
#
loop_
_entity.id
_entity.type
_entity.pdbx_description
1 polymer ?
#
loop_
_entity_poly.entity_id
_entity_poly.type
_entity_poly.pdbx_seq_one_letter_code
_entity_poly.pdbx_strand_id
1 'polypeptide(L)'
;MRSILSAGGVAFLAVAGLGLLLFRSAAAPQAGSFRIAILGDRTGGVQGDVYEQVWKELAAEEPAFVVTVGDTIEGMHDATAETEWQEVESILKPYRRFPLYLPPGNHDIWSEASERLFRQHAGHPPHYSFDRGPMHVTILDNSRSNEIAPEELTFLEEDLKAHESQPVKMILSHRPSWLVSVALRNTGFPLHRIARRYGVQYVIAGHVHQLLRFSLEGIDYISMPSAGGHLRPAEVAYEGGWFFGHALATVRATEVKFQFEELKPPLGHGRVSMSDEWGMLGLVRKPAAAAK
;
A
#
# COMPACT_ATOMS: atom_id res chain seq x y z
N MET A 1 -3.80 -50.45 -57.06
CA MET A 1 -4.87 -49.54 -56.60
C MET A 1 -4.50 -49.07 -55.18
N ARG A 2 -4.17 -47.80 -55.04
CA ARG A 2 -3.71 -47.20 -53.82
C ARG A 2 -4.92 -46.63 -53.05
N SER A 3 -5.05 -46.95 -51.73
CA SER A 3 -6.02 -46.36 -50.86
C SER A 3 -5.28 -45.54 -49.82
N ILE A 4 -5.58 -44.22 -49.76
CA ILE A 4 -4.99 -43.25 -48.86
C ILE A 4 -5.98 -43.09 -47.69
N LEU A 5 -5.52 -43.41 -46.47
CA LEU A 5 -6.24 -43.09 -45.25
C LEU A 5 -5.75 -41.72 -44.74
N SER A 6 -6.65 -40.75 -44.67
CA SER A 6 -6.42 -39.47 -44.04
C SER A 6 -6.72 -39.54 -42.55
N ALA A 7 -5.71 -39.24 -41.73
CA ALA A 7 -5.87 -39.06 -40.30
C ALA A 7 -6.31 -37.59 -40.02
N GLY A 8 -7.52 -37.43 -39.51
CA GLY A 8 -8.01 -36.11 -39.02
C GLY A 8 -7.45 -35.83 -37.62
N GLY A 9 -6.53 -34.92 -37.53
CA GLY A 9 -6.08 -34.38 -36.26
C GLY A 9 -7.06 -33.32 -35.72
N VAL A 10 -7.65 -33.58 -34.57
CA VAL A 10 -8.43 -32.59 -33.80
C VAL A 10 -7.45 -31.73 -33.02
N ALA A 11 -7.26 -30.49 -33.43
CA ALA A 11 -6.50 -29.52 -32.66
C ALA A 11 -7.37 -28.98 -31.51
N PHE A 12 -7.01 -29.29 -30.27
CA PHE A 12 -7.54 -28.62 -29.10
C PHE A 12 -6.87 -27.24 -28.99
N LEU A 13 -7.60 -26.19 -29.28
CA LEU A 13 -7.23 -24.82 -28.92
C LEU A 13 -7.52 -24.62 -27.43
N ALA A 14 -6.47 -24.71 -26.62
CA ALA A 14 -6.51 -24.23 -25.25
C ALA A 14 -6.51 -22.70 -25.28
N VAL A 15 -7.65 -22.08 -25.05
CA VAL A 15 -7.75 -20.64 -24.80
C VAL A 15 -7.30 -20.41 -23.36
N ALA A 16 -6.02 -20.12 -23.19
CA ALA A 16 -5.50 -19.59 -21.93
C ALA A 16 -6.05 -18.15 -21.80
N GLY A 17 -7.07 -17.99 -20.96
CA GLY A 17 -7.57 -16.69 -20.56
C GLY A 17 -6.53 -15.99 -19.69
N LEU A 18 -5.61 -15.24 -20.31
CA LEU A 18 -4.68 -14.36 -19.62
C LEU A 18 -5.49 -13.17 -19.10
N GLY A 19 -5.84 -13.20 -17.81
CA GLY A 19 -6.41 -12.07 -17.09
C GLY A 19 -5.33 -11.02 -16.85
N LEU A 20 -4.90 -10.31 -17.90
CA LEU A 20 -4.04 -9.15 -17.74
C LEU A 20 -4.86 -8.06 -17.07
N LEU A 21 -4.53 -7.73 -15.82
CA LEU A 21 -4.84 -6.41 -15.25
C LEU A 21 -4.11 -5.37 -16.11
N LEU A 22 -4.76 -4.90 -17.17
CA LEU A 22 -4.23 -3.87 -18.04
C LEU A 22 -4.10 -2.56 -17.24
N PHE A 23 -2.90 -2.29 -16.75
CA PHE A 23 -2.54 -0.95 -16.29
C PHE A 23 -2.73 0.02 -17.48
N ARG A 24 -3.88 0.70 -17.51
CA ARG A 24 -4.05 1.83 -18.42
C ARG A 24 -3.12 2.92 -17.93
N SER A 25 -2.10 3.24 -18.71
CA SER A 25 -1.33 4.46 -18.56
C SER A 25 -2.31 5.63 -18.50
N ALA A 26 -2.50 6.20 -17.31
CA ALA A 26 -3.32 7.39 -17.17
C ALA A 26 -2.61 8.56 -17.86
N ALA A 27 -3.38 9.40 -18.56
CA ALA A 27 -2.88 10.60 -19.21
C ALA A 27 -2.05 11.45 -18.23
N ALA A 28 -1.00 12.10 -18.75
CA ALA A 28 -0.15 13.01 -17.97
C ALA A 28 -1.01 14.03 -17.21
N PRO A 29 -0.71 14.31 -15.92
CA PRO A 29 -1.49 15.26 -15.15
C PRO A 29 -1.42 16.64 -15.78
N GLN A 30 -2.58 17.25 -16.01
CA GLN A 30 -2.66 18.69 -16.27
C GLN A 30 -2.12 19.44 -15.07
N ALA A 31 -1.59 20.65 -15.28
CA ALA A 31 -1.07 21.54 -14.22
C ALA A 31 -2.13 21.81 -13.14
N GLY A 32 -2.16 21.00 -12.10
CA GLY A 32 -3.15 21.04 -11.02
C GLY A 32 -2.79 20.09 -9.89
N SER A 33 -3.53 20.15 -8.80
CA SER A 33 -3.44 19.17 -7.72
C SER A 33 -4.18 17.89 -8.09
N PHE A 34 -3.67 16.74 -7.61
CA PHE A 34 -4.38 15.47 -7.69
C PHE A 34 -4.39 14.79 -6.33
N ARG A 35 -5.37 13.90 -6.12
CA ARG A 35 -5.46 13.10 -4.91
C ARG A 35 -5.06 11.67 -5.20
N ILE A 36 -4.42 11.05 -4.22
CA ILE A 36 -4.14 9.61 -4.20
C ILE A 36 -4.76 9.01 -2.93
N ALA A 37 -5.19 7.76 -3.02
CA ALA A 37 -5.62 7.01 -1.84
C ALA A 37 -4.53 6.00 -1.45
N ILE A 38 -4.30 5.86 -0.14
CA ILE A 38 -3.39 4.87 0.42
C ILE A 38 -4.20 4.00 1.39
N LEU A 39 -4.20 2.69 1.16
CA LEU A 39 -4.92 1.73 1.99
C LEU A 39 -3.95 0.95 2.86
N GLY A 40 -4.36 0.75 4.10
CA GLY A 40 -3.75 -0.21 5.00
C GLY A 40 -4.09 -1.66 4.63
N ASP A 41 -3.74 -2.55 5.52
CA ASP A 41 -3.88 -3.99 5.39
C ASP A 41 -5.36 -4.41 5.28
N ARG A 42 -5.69 -5.17 4.23
CA ARG A 42 -7.00 -5.80 4.12
C ARG A 42 -7.12 -6.98 5.07
N THR A 43 -6.04 -7.68 5.32
CA THR A 43 -6.00 -8.98 5.97
C THR A 43 -5.14 -9.00 7.23
N GLY A 44 -4.83 -10.20 7.74
CA GLY A 44 -4.36 -10.42 9.09
C GLY A 44 -5.57 -10.57 10.03
N GLY A 45 -6.53 -11.41 9.63
CA GLY A 45 -7.85 -11.59 10.25
C GLY A 45 -8.91 -10.67 9.64
N VAL A 46 -9.34 -10.98 8.42
CA VAL A 46 -10.35 -10.21 7.67
C VAL A 46 -11.62 -9.95 8.50
N GLN A 47 -12.05 -8.70 8.54
CA GLN A 47 -13.22 -8.24 9.30
C GLN A 47 -14.41 -7.97 8.37
N GLY A 48 -15.22 -9.01 8.13
CA GLY A 48 -16.45 -8.90 7.36
C GLY A 48 -16.28 -8.20 6.01
N ASP A 49 -17.14 -7.21 5.72
CA ASP A 49 -17.16 -6.40 4.50
C ASP A 49 -16.46 -5.03 4.64
N VAL A 50 -15.60 -4.90 5.63
CA VAL A 50 -14.90 -3.62 5.93
C VAL A 50 -14.10 -3.13 4.73
N TYR A 51 -13.37 -4.01 4.06
CA TYR A 51 -12.55 -3.64 2.90
C TYR A 51 -13.39 -3.08 1.75
N GLU A 52 -14.54 -3.69 1.47
CA GLU A 52 -15.51 -3.23 0.48
C GLU A 52 -16.08 -1.86 0.84
N GLN A 53 -16.34 -1.63 2.12
CA GLN A 53 -16.83 -0.34 2.61
C GLN A 53 -15.77 0.75 2.48
N VAL A 54 -14.51 0.46 2.84
CA VAL A 54 -13.37 1.37 2.64
C VAL A 54 -13.21 1.72 1.16
N TRP A 55 -13.28 0.74 0.24
CA TRP A 55 -13.22 0.99 -1.19
C TRP A 55 -14.38 1.85 -1.70
N LYS A 56 -15.57 1.65 -1.16
CA LYS A 56 -16.73 2.46 -1.52
C LYS A 56 -16.54 3.92 -1.11
N GLU A 57 -16.01 4.18 0.08
CA GLU A 57 -15.74 5.54 0.55
C GLU A 57 -14.62 6.20 -0.26
N LEU A 58 -13.46 5.55 -0.40
CA LEU A 58 -12.35 6.13 -1.15
C LEU A 58 -12.70 6.37 -2.63
N ALA A 59 -13.52 5.51 -3.24
CA ALA A 59 -13.92 5.68 -4.63
C ALA A 59 -14.80 6.91 -4.86
N ALA A 60 -15.55 7.36 -3.86
CA ALA A 60 -16.32 8.59 -3.92
C ALA A 60 -15.43 9.85 -3.92
N GLU A 61 -14.18 9.72 -3.47
CA GLU A 61 -13.19 10.80 -3.49
C GLU A 61 -12.45 10.94 -4.84
N GLU A 62 -12.73 10.05 -5.81
CA GLU A 62 -12.16 10.05 -7.17
C GLU A 62 -10.62 10.21 -7.19
N PRO A 63 -9.85 9.32 -6.53
CA PRO A 63 -8.40 9.42 -6.52
C PRO A 63 -7.82 9.17 -7.92
N ALA A 64 -6.71 9.82 -8.24
CA ALA A 64 -6.00 9.60 -9.50
C ALA A 64 -5.40 8.19 -9.59
N PHE A 65 -5.07 7.60 -8.43
CA PHE A 65 -4.68 6.20 -8.26
C PHE A 65 -4.80 5.78 -6.79
N VAL A 66 -4.72 4.49 -6.57
CA VAL A 66 -4.71 3.87 -5.24
C VAL A 66 -3.41 3.09 -5.07
N VAL A 67 -2.81 3.16 -3.90
CA VAL A 67 -1.70 2.30 -3.50
C VAL A 67 -2.04 1.65 -2.15
N THR A 68 -1.74 0.37 -1.98
CA THR A 68 -1.87 -0.32 -0.69
C THR A 68 -0.54 -0.33 0.06
N VAL A 69 -0.50 -0.96 1.21
CA VAL A 69 0.76 -1.21 1.95
C VAL A 69 1.04 -2.70 2.13
N GLY A 70 0.40 -3.54 1.32
CA GLY A 70 0.53 -5.01 1.40
C GLY A 70 -0.59 -5.67 2.19
N ASP A 71 -0.45 -6.97 2.39
CA ASP A 71 -1.42 -7.85 3.05
C ASP A 71 -2.80 -7.77 2.39
N THR A 72 -2.81 -8.12 1.09
CA THR A 72 -3.98 -8.07 0.21
C THR A 72 -4.86 -9.31 0.37
N ILE A 73 -4.26 -10.51 0.49
CA ILE A 73 -4.95 -11.79 0.70
C ILE A 73 -4.72 -12.30 2.13
N GLU A 74 -5.52 -13.24 2.63
CA GLU A 74 -5.29 -13.85 3.96
C GLU A 74 -4.02 -14.70 3.95
N GLY A 75 -3.76 -15.41 2.87
CA GLY A 75 -2.49 -16.02 2.57
C GLY A 75 -2.04 -17.14 3.51
N MET A 76 -0.71 -17.33 3.61
CA MET A 76 -0.03 -18.29 4.48
C MET A 76 -0.27 -19.77 4.14
N HIS A 77 -1.11 -20.06 3.12
CA HIS A 77 -1.39 -21.41 2.62
C HIS A 77 -1.39 -21.43 1.10
N ASP A 78 -0.39 -22.09 0.49
CA ASP A 78 -0.24 -22.15 -0.97
C ASP A 78 -1.48 -22.75 -1.68
N ALA A 79 -2.21 -23.65 -1.01
CA ALA A 79 -3.37 -24.33 -1.59
C ALA A 79 -4.60 -23.42 -1.78
N THR A 80 -4.74 -22.35 -1.01
CA THR A 80 -5.89 -21.42 -1.06
C THR A 80 -5.57 -20.08 -1.68
N ALA A 81 -4.29 -19.74 -1.81
CA ALA A 81 -3.82 -18.43 -2.23
C ALA A 81 -4.41 -17.95 -3.57
N GLU A 82 -4.51 -18.83 -4.57
CA GLU A 82 -5.12 -18.49 -5.87
C GLU A 82 -6.59 -18.10 -5.74
N THR A 83 -7.35 -18.84 -4.93
CA THR A 83 -8.77 -18.54 -4.68
C THR A 83 -8.94 -17.21 -3.96
N GLU A 84 -8.08 -16.93 -3.00
CA GLU A 84 -8.09 -15.68 -2.23
C GLU A 84 -7.76 -14.46 -3.11
N TRP A 85 -6.82 -14.59 -4.06
CA TRP A 85 -6.58 -13.57 -5.06
C TRP A 85 -7.81 -13.31 -5.94
N GLN A 86 -8.48 -14.37 -6.38
CA GLN A 86 -9.70 -14.25 -7.20
C GLN A 86 -10.85 -13.58 -6.42
N GLU A 87 -10.97 -13.84 -5.12
CA GLU A 87 -11.92 -13.13 -4.25
C GLU A 87 -11.63 -11.64 -4.21
N VAL A 88 -10.37 -11.26 -3.96
CA VAL A 88 -9.95 -9.84 -3.95
C VAL A 88 -10.22 -9.19 -5.31
N GLU A 89 -9.89 -9.84 -6.42
CA GLU A 89 -10.17 -9.33 -7.76
C GLU A 89 -11.66 -9.10 -7.99
N SER A 90 -12.51 -9.95 -7.41
CA SER A 90 -13.97 -9.81 -7.47
C SER A 90 -14.44 -8.56 -6.72
N ILE A 91 -13.89 -8.31 -5.52
CA ILE A 91 -14.16 -7.11 -4.73
C ILE A 91 -13.70 -5.85 -5.49
N LEU A 92 -12.53 -5.91 -6.13
CA LEU A 92 -11.92 -4.77 -6.82
C LEU A 92 -12.52 -4.50 -8.22
N LYS A 93 -13.30 -5.43 -8.76
CA LYS A 93 -13.87 -5.33 -10.10
C LYS A 93 -14.63 -4.01 -10.38
N PRO A 94 -15.46 -3.47 -9.47
CA PRO A 94 -16.14 -2.18 -9.66
C PRO A 94 -15.19 -0.98 -9.72
N TYR A 95 -13.98 -1.12 -9.19
CA TYR A 95 -13.00 -0.04 -8.99
C TYR A 95 -11.86 -0.05 -10.00
N ARG A 96 -11.90 -0.89 -11.03
CA ARG A 96 -10.86 -1.02 -12.07
C ARG A 96 -10.55 0.26 -12.85
N ARG A 97 -11.38 1.29 -12.70
CA ARG A 97 -11.10 2.60 -13.29
C ARG A 97 -9.92 3.32 -12.62
N PHE A 98 -9.61 2.97 -11.38
CA PHE A 98 -8.46 3.53 -10.66
C PHE A 98 -7.23 2.66 -10.91
N PRO A 99 -6.09 3.24 -11.36
CA PRO A 99 -4.82 2.53 -11.29
C PRO A 99 -4.54 2.08 -9.86
N LEU A 100 -4.14 0.82 -9.68
CA LEU A 100 -3.87 0.23 -8.38
C LEU A 100 -2.42 -0.26 -8.34
N TYR A 101 -1.71 0.09 -7.28
CA TYR A 101 -0.34 -0.33 -7.01
C TYR A 101 -0.32 -1.17 -5.73
N LEU A 102 0.23 -2.38 -5.81
CA LEU A 102 0.22 -3.38 -4.75
C LEU A 102 1.65 -3.63 -4.24
N PRO A 103 2.10 -3.02 -3.13
CA PRO A 103 3.27 -3.52 -2.39
C PRO A 103 2.99 -4.92 -1.85
N PRO A 104 3.99 -5.83 -1.76
CA PRO A 104 3.79 -7.12 -1.14
C PRO A 104 3.80 -7.04 0.38
N GLY A 105 2.85 -7.73 1.03
CA GLY A 105 2.85 -7.98 2.46
C GLY A 105 3.26 -9.42 2.81
N ASN A 106 3.35 -9.75 4.10
CA ASN A 106 3.71 -11.10 4.52
C ASN A 106 2.59 -12.12 4.30
N HIS A 107 1.37 -11.66 4.18
CA HIS A 107 0.23 -12.46 3.77
C HIS A 107 0.16 -12.64 2.24
N ASP A 108 0.85 -11.80 1.46
CA ASP A 108 0.91 -11.92 0.00
C ASP A 108 2.07 -12.81 -0.44
N ILE A 109 3.24 -12.72 0.23
CA ILE A 109 4.47 -13.44 -0.14
C ILE A 109 5.12 -14.08 1.09
N TRP A 110 5.02 -15.41 1.21
CA TRP A 110 5.64 -16.24 2.26
C TRP A 110 6.46 -17.42 1.70
N SER A 111 6.22 -17.79 0.43
CA SER A 111 6.86 -18.90 -0.28
C SER A 111 7.21 -18.49 -1.71
N GLU A 112 7.95 -19.35 -2.44
CA GLU A 112 8.16 -19.15 -3.87
C GLU A 112 6.86 -19.28 -4.67
N ALA A 113 5.92 -20.11 -4.22
CA ALA A 113 4.63 -20.27 -4.88
C ALA A 113 3.78 -19.00 -4.72
N SER A 114 3.69 -18.46 -3.50
CA SER A 114 2.98 -17.21 -3.25
C SER A 114 3.60 -16.01 -3.98
N GLU A 115 4.94 -15.95 -4.12
CA GLU A 115 5.58 -14.90 -4.91
C GLU A 115 5.21 -14.99 -6.39
N ARG A 116 5.17 -16.20 -6.96
CA ARG A 116 4.70 -16.36 -8.35
C ARG A 116 3.26 -15.89 -8.54
N LEU A 117 2.37 -16.21 -7.59
CA LEU A 117 0.98 -15.75 -7.61
C LEU A 117 0.90 -14.24 -7.46
N PHE A 118 1.65 -13.66 -6.51
CA PHE A 118 1.73 -12.21 -6.37
C PHE A 118 2.12 -11.54 -7.69
N ARG A 119 3.20 -11.98 -8.33
CA ARG A 119 3.64 -11.45 -9.63
C ARG A 119 2.56 -11.57 -10.72
N GLN A 120 1.80 -12.65 -10.70
CA GLN A 120 0.71 -12.88 -11.66
C GLN A 120 -0.45 -11.92 -11.43
N HIS A 121 -0.92 -11.77 -10.20
CA HIS A 121 -2.10 -10.96 -9.86
C HIS A 121 -1.78 -9.46 -9.75
N ALA A 122 -0.63 -9.10 -9.19
CA ALA A 122 -0.18 -7.72 -9.13
C ALA A 122 0.31 -7.19 -10.48
N GLY A 123 0.81 -8.06 -11.36
CA GLY A 123 1.29 -7.70 -12.71
C GLY A 123 2.68 -7.03 -12.72
N HIS A 124 3.43 -7.10 -11.62
CA HIS A 124 4.76 -6.53 -11.47
C HIS A 124 5.61 -7.33 -10.47
N PRO A 125 6.94 -7.11 -10.38
CA PRO A 125 7.78 -7.72 -9.36
C PRO A 125 7.45 -7.20 -7.95
N PRO A 126 7.94 -7.86 -6.88
CA PRO A 126 7.69 -7.44 -5.50
C PRO A 126 8.23 -6.05 -5.17
N HIS A 127 9.42 -5.70 -5.66
CA HIS A 127 9.93 -4.33 -5.60
C HIS A 127 9.85 -3.67 -6.98
N TYR A 128 9.52 -2.40 -7.01
CA TYR A 128 9.41 -1.57 -8.21
C TYR A 128 9.26 -0.11 -7.83
N SER A 129 9.31 0.76 -8.83
CA SER A 129 8.99 2.17 -8.64
C SER A 129 8.13 2.72 -9.78
N PHE A 130 7.54 3.87 -9.56
CA PHE A 130 6.78 4.57 -10.58
C PHE A 130 6.72 6.08 -10.33
N ASP A 131 6.51 6.82 -11.41
CA ASP A 131 6.30 8.27 -11.37
C ASP A 131 4.84 8.66 -11.63
N ARG A 132 4.38 9.69 -10.92
CA ARG A 132 3.10 10.36 -11.19
C ARG A 132 3.26 11.88 -11.04
N GLY A 133 3.38 12.56 -12.18
CA GLY A 133 3.65 14.00 -12.19
C GLY A 133 4.91 14.35 -11.40
N PRO A 134 4.81 15.18 -10.35
CA PRO A 134 5.96 15.56 -9.53
C PRO A 134 6.38 14.49 -8.51
N MET A 135 5.68 13.35 -8.44
CA MET A 135 5.89 12.34 -7.41
C MET A 135 6.58 11.10 -7.96
N HIS A 136 7.58 10.64 -7.24
CA HIS A 136 8.23 9.34 -7.38
C HIS A 136 7.89 8.47 -6.16
N VAL A 137 7.53 7.21 -6.41
CA VAL A 137 7.20 6.23 -5.39
C VAL A 137 8.05 4.99 -5.58
N THR A 138 8.84 4.63 -4.57
CA THR A 138 9.64 3.40 -4.52
C THR A 138 8.95 2.39 -3.60
N ILE A 139 8.68 1.20 -4.10
CA ILE A 139 8.12 0.06 -3.36
C ILE A 139 9.24 -0.92 -3.05
N LEU A 140 9.40 -1.28 -1.78
CA LEU A 140 10.38 -2.26 -1.31
C LEU A 140 9.69 -3.54 -0.85
N ASP A 141 10.32 -4.68 -1.10
CA ASP A 141 9.88 -5.98 -0.61
C ASP A 141 10.53 -6.30 0.75
N ASN A 142 9.74 -6.25 1.82
CA ASN A 142 10.11 -6.81 3.11
C ASN A 142 9.05 -7.80 3.66
N SER A 143 8.33 -8.45 2.76
CA SER A 143 7.28 -9.42 3.07
C SER A 143 7.77 -10.56 3.96
N ARG A 144 8.99 -11.06 3.72
CA ARG A 144 9.59 -12.20 4.43
C ARG A 144 10.49 -11.84 5.60
N SER A 145 10.71 -10.54 5.88
CA SER A 145 11.64 -10.10 6.91
C SER A 145 11.16 -8.82 7.60
N ASN A 146 11.44 -8.71 8.90
CA ASN A 146 11.22 -7.45 9.62
C ASN A 146 12.25 -6.37 9.27
N GLU A 147 13.29 -6.72 8.54
CA GLU A 147 14.35 -5.81 8.10
C GLU A 147 14.26 -5.61 6.58
N ILE A 148 14.79 -4.50 6.10
CA ILE A 148 15.00 -4.27 4.67
C ILE A 148 16.31 -4.98 4.30
N ALA A 149 16.23 -5.92 3.36
CA ALA A 149 17.37 -6.68 2.89
C ALA A 149 18.42 -5.78 2.20
N PRO A 150 19.71 -6.16 2.20
CA PRO A 150 20.76 -5.37 1.53
C PRO A 150 20.47 -5.11 0.05
N GLU A 151 19.85 -6.08 -0.65
CA GLU A 151 19.48 -5.98 -2.06
C GLU A 151 18.41 -4.91 -2.26
N GLU A 152 17.43 -4.83 -1.35
CA GLU A 152 16.38 -3.81 -1.37
C GLU A 152 16.93 -2.42 -1.08
N LEU A 153 17.93 -2.30 -0.19
CA LEU A 153 18.61 -1.04 0.07
C LEU A 153 19.44 -0.59 -1.14
N THR A 154 20.06 -1.53 -1.86
CA THR A 154 20.78 -1.25 -3.11
C THR A 154 19.82 -0.77 -4.18
N PHE A 155 18.71 -1.48 -4.40
CA PHE A 155 17.66 -1.07 -5.31
C PHE A 155 17.15 0.33 -4.98
N LEU A 156 16.83 0.60 -3.70
CA LEU A 156 16.36 1.91 -3.24
C LEU A 156 17.35 3.03 -3.57
N GLU A 157 18.64 2.82 -3.31
CA GLU A 157 19.66 3.85 -3.55
C GLU A 157 19.83 4.13 -5.04
N GLU A 158 19.84 3.09 -5.89
CA GLU A 158 19.94 3.22 -7.34
C GLU A 158 18.71 3.90 -7.93
N ASP A 159 17.51 3.51 -7.49
CA ASP A 159 16.24 4.06 -7.92
C ASP A 159 16.11 5.55 -7.56
N LEU A 160 16.34 5.92 -6.30
CA LEU A 160 16.27 7.30 -5.86
C LEU A 160 17.33 8.20 -6.52
N LYS A 161 18.52 7.65 -6.83
CA LYS A 161 19.55 8.34 -7.58
C LYS A 161 19.10 8.62 -9.02
N ALA A 162 18.46 7.64 -9.67
CA ALA A 162 17.92 7.81 -11.02
C ALA A 162 16.79 8.85 -11.07
N HIS A 163 16.05 9.02 -9.97
CA HIS A 163 14.91 9.93 -9.85
C HIS A 163 15.20 11.15 -8.94
N GLU A 164 16.46 11.56 -8.84
CA GLU A 164 16.88 12.64 -7.95
C GLU A 164 16.13 13.97 -8.22
N SER A 165 15.78 14.22 -9.49
CA SER A 165 15.05 15.42 -9.91
C SER A 165 13.58 15.46 -9.50
N GLN A 166 13.00 14.35 -9.10
CA GLN A 166 11.59 14.31 -8.65
C GLN A 166 11.44 15.06 -7.32
N PRO A 167 10.55 16.06 -7.25
CA PRO A 167 10.46 16.92 -6.07
C PRO A 167 9.73 16.26 -4.89
N VAL A 168 8.87 15.29 -5.14
CA VAL A 168 8.16 14.53 -4.10
C VAL A 168 8.59 13.07 -4.19
N LYS A 169 9.10 12.52 -3.10
CA LYS A 169 9.54 11.12 -3.03
C LYS A 169 8.93 10.39 -1.85
N MET A 170 8.36 9.22 -2.12
CA MET A 170 7.79 8.33 -1.11
C MET A 170 8.43 6.95 -1.20
N ILE A 171 8.67 6.32 -0.06
CA ILE A 171 9.06 4.92 0.05
C ILE A 171 7.91 4.18 0.73
N LEU A 172 7.49 3.06 0.14
CA LEU A 172 6.53 2.15 0.76
C LEU A 172 7.18 0.78 0.96
N SER A 173 6.92 0.19 2.12
CA SER A 173 7.21 -1.22 2.42
C SER A 173 6.12 -1.73 3.34
N HIS A 174 5.92 -3.05 3.41
CA HIS A 174 4.84 -3.56 4.26
C HIS A 174 5.16 -3.46 5.74
N ARG A 175 6.27 -4.07 6.20
CA ARG A 175 6.63 -4.06 7.62
C ARG A 175 7.33 -2.75 8.00
N PRO A 176 6.93 -2.09 9.11
CA PRO A 176 7.54 -0.86 9.58
C PRO A 176 8.90 -1.13 10.26
N SER A 177 9.89 -1.61 9.50
CA SER A 177 11.25 -1.92 9.96
C SER A 177 11.94 -0.73 10.65
N TRP A 178 11.50 0.46 10.34
CA TRP A 178 11.96 1.74 10.87
C TRP A 178 11.39 2.08 12.27
N LEU A 179 10.31 1.43 12.70
CA LEU A 179 9.47 1.89 13.82
C LEU A 179 10.26 2.12 15.11
N VAL A 180 11.02 1.12 15.55
CA VAL A 180 11.81 1.21 16.80
C VAL A 180 12.90 2.28 16.67
N SER A 181 13.63 2.29 15.55
CA SER A 181 14.70 3.26 15.31
C SER A 181 14.19 4.69 15.33
N VAL A 182 13.07 4.95 14.65
CA VAL A 182 12.48 6.29 14.57
C VAL A 182 11.88 6.71 15.92
N ALA A 183 11.19 5.83 16.63
CA ALA A 183 10.65 6.10 17.96
C ALA A 183 11.77 6.47 18.95
N LEU A 184 12.93 5.83 18.85
CA LEU A 184 14.13 6.13 19.65
C LEU A 184 14.98 7.28 19.06
N ARG A 185 14.53 7.94 17.99
CA ARG A 185 15.21 9.01 17.29
C ARG A 185 16.62 8.63 16.80
N ASN A 186 16.83 7.35 16.50
CA ASN A 186 18.08 6.86 15.92
C ASN A 186 18.11 7.20 14.42
N THR A 187 19.07 8.00 14.00
CA THR A 187 19.27 8.41 12.58
C THR A 187 20.28 7.51 11.85
N GLY A 188 20.87 6.54 12.53
CA GLY A 188 21.96 5.70 12.03
C GLY A 188 21.53 4.51 11.16
N PHE A 189 20.25 4.20 10.99
CA PHE A 189 19.84 3.02 10.22
C PHE A 189 19.85 3.27 8.71
N PRO A 190 20.14 2.23 7.88
CA PRO A 190 20.43 2.39 6.46
C PRO A 190 19.31 3.08 5.67
N LEU A 191 18.05 2.64 5.84
CA LEU A 191 16.90 3.23 5.15
C LEU A 191 16.82 4.75 5.38
N HIS A 192 17.00 5.22 6.62
CA HIS A 192 16.96 6.65 6.95
C HIS A 192 18.07 7.43 6.25
N ARG A 193 19.31 6.90 6.28
CA ARG A 193 20.45 7.56 5.64
C ARG A 193 20.25 7.72 4.14
N ILE A 194 19.75 6.70 3.46
CA ILE A 194 19.43 6.74 2.03
C ILE A 194 18.29 7.76 1.79
N ALA A 195 17.19 7.64 2.52
CA ALA A 195 16.04 8.55 2.41
C ALA A 195 16.46 10.03 2.59
N ARG A 196 17.29 10.32 3.59
CA ARG A 196 17.82 11.66 3.84
C ARG A 196 18.69 12.16 2.69
N ARG A 197 19.60 11.33 2.18
CA ARG A 197 20.52 11.68 1.10
C ARG A 197 19.77 12.13 -0.15
N TYR A 198 18.69 11.44 -0.51
CA TYR A 198 17.94 11.69 -1.75
C TYR A 198 16.67 12.53 -1.55
N GLY A 199 16.47 13.12 -0.38
CA GLY A 199 15.38 14.05 -0.11
C GLY A 199 13.99 13.39 -0.13
N VAL A 200 13.88 12.16 0.37
CA VAL A 200 12.57 11.50 0.61
C VAL A 200 11.82 12.22 1.70
N GLN A 201 10.53 12.47 1.50
CA GLN A 201 9.68 13.13 2.48
C GLN A 201 8.84 12.15 3.30
N TYR A 202 8.49 10.99 2.73
CA TYR A 202 7.53 10.06 3.35
C TYR A 202 8.03 8.62 3.26
N VAL A 203 7.95 7.90 4.37
CA VAL A 203 8.18 6.45 4.46
C VAL A 203 6.93 5.84 5.08
N ILE A 204 6.22 5.02 4.33
CA ILE A 204 4.89 4.53 4.68
C ILE A 204 4.91 3.00 4.79
N ALA A 205 4.22 2.45 5.80
CA ALA A 205 4.13 1.02 6.02
C ALA A 205 2.74 0.60 6.55
N GLY A 206 2.46 -0.69 6.55
CA GLY A 206 1.29 -1.36 7.10
C GLY A 206 1.64 -2.26 8.29
N HIS A 207 1.14 -3.52 8.25
CA HIS A 207 1.49 -4.63 9.13
C HIS A 207 1.00 -4.52 10.57
N VAL A 208 1.10 -3.36 11.19
CA VAL A 208 0.70 -3.18 12.58
C VAL A 208 -0.75 -2.77 12.74
N HIS A 209 -1.46 -2.47 11.64
CA HIS A 209 -2.88 -2.05 11.61
C HIS A 209 -3.20 -0.83 12.47
N GLN A 210 -2.19 0.01 12.71
CA GLN A 210 -2.28 1.15 13.63
C GLN A 210 -1.81 2.41 12.95
N LEU A 211 -2.59 3.48 12.99
CA LEU A 211 -2.13 4.79 12.54
C LEU A 211 -1.09 5.34 13.51
N LEU A 212 0.14 5.43 13.03
CA LEU A 212 1.24 6.09 13.75
C LEU A 212 1.92 7.07 12.80
N ARG A 213 2.37 8.21 13.32
CA ARG A 213 3.22 9.14 12.60
C ARG A 213 4.36 9.64 13.47
N PHE A 214 5.56 9.50 12.97
CA PHE A 214 6.76 10.08 13.55
C PHE A 214 7.44 11.00 12.51
N SER A 215 8.01 12.10 12.96
CA SER A 215 8.86 12.93 12.11
C SER A 215 10.30 12.88 12.63
N LEU A 216 11.24 12.54 11.74
CA LEU A 216 12.66 12.45 12.05
C LEU A 216 13.45 13.13 10.93
N GLU A 217 14.17 14.20 11.27
CA GLU A 217 14.99 14.99 10.32
C GLU A 217 14.27 15.39 9.03
N GLY A 218 12.98 15.75 9.12
CA GLY A 218 12.19 16.21 7.99
C GLY A 218 11.56 15.09 7.14
N ILE A 219 11.73 13.82 7.54
CA ILE A 219 11.03 12.68 6.94
C ILE A 219 9.88 12.27 7.85
N ASP A 220 8.69 12.14 7.29
CA ASP A 220 7.53 11.59 7.97
C ASP A 220 7.45 10.06 7.77
N TYR A 221 7.47 9.34 8.86
CA TYR A 221 7.31 7.89 8.95
C TYR A 221 5.89 7.57 9.38
N ILE A 222 5.14 6.88 8.53
CA ILE A 222 3.71 6.66 8.72
C ILE A 222 3.43 5.16 8.70
N SER A 223 2.77 4.66 9.73
CA SER A 223 2.10 3.36 9.70
C SER A 223 0.62 3.58 9.43
N MET A 224 0.05 2.82 8.50
CA MET A 224 -1.34 2.98 8.09
C MET A 224 -2.32 2.31 9.05
N PRO A 225 -3.53 2.87 9.25
CA PRO A 225 -4.62 2.16 9.89
C PRO A 225 -5.05 0.97 9.02
N SER A 226 -5.78 0.02 9.60
CA SER A 226 -6.29 -1.13 8.85
C SER A 226 -7.35 -0.73 7.82
N ALA A 227 -7.38 -1.40 6.68
CA ALA A 227 -8.49 -1.32 5.72
C ALA A 227 -9.41 -2.57 5.76
N GLY A 228 -9.16 -3.53 6.67
CA GLY A 228 -9.95 -4.75 6.76
C GLY A 228 -9.38 -5.82 7.69
N GLY A 229 -8.08 -5.77 7.99
CA GLY A 229 -7.44 -6.67 8.96
C GLY A 229 -7.84 -6.33 10.41
N HIS A 230 -7.77 -7.32 11.31
CA HIS A 230 -8.25 -7.17 12.66
C HIS A 230 -7.59 -6.00 13.41
N LEU A 231 -8.37 -5.32 14.24
CA LEU A 231 -7.87 -4.29 15.15
C LEU A 231 -7.46 -4.93 16.49
N ARG A 232 -6.33 -4.51 17.03
CA ARG A 232 -5.93 -4.83 18.41
C ARG A 232 -6.57 -3.82 19.34
N PRO A 233 -6.65 -4.10 20.60
CA PRO A 233 -7.81 -4.38 21.42
C PRO A 233 -8.96 -3.40 21.21
N ALA A 234 -10.19 -3.88 21.28
CA ALA A 234 -11.43 -3.12 21.03
C ALA A 234 -11.64 -1.90 21.95
N GLU A 235 -10.93 -1.80 23.07
CA GLU A 235 -11.19 -0.81 24.13
C GLU A 235 -10.52 0.54 23.93
N VAL A 236 -9.59 0.68 22.94
CA VAL A 236 -8.80 1.91 22.73
C VAL A 236 -8.65 2.19 21.24
N ALA A 237 -9.69 1.95 20.48
CA ALA A 237 -9.59 1.90 19.04
C ALA A 237 -9.00 3.20 18.46
N TYR A 238 -9.66 4.31 18.62
CA TYR A 238 -9.31 5.52 17.89
C TYR A 238 -8.12 6.29 18.49
N GLU A 239 -8.12 6.57 19.77
CA GLU A 239 -7.04 7.30 20.46
C GLU A 239 -5.71 6.53 20.40
N GLY A 240 -5.80 5.20 20.31
CA GLY A 240 -4.65 4.33 20.09
C GLY A 240 -4.23 4.22 18.62
N GLY A 241 -4.89 4.90 17.70
CA GLY A 241 -4.65 4.78 16.25
C GLY A 241 -5.24 3.51 15.62
N TRP A 242 -6.08 2.76 16.37
CA TRP A 242 -6.70 1.51 15.93
C TRP A 242 -8.10 1.78 15.38
N PHE A 243 -8.21 1.94 14.08
CA PHE A 243 -9.48 2.11 13.38
C PHE A 243 -9.40 1.58 11.95
N PHE A 244 -10.55 1.34 11.35
CA PHE A 244 -10.64 1.03 9.92
C PHE A 244 -10.70 2.32 9.12
N GLY A 245 -9.94 2.36 8.04
CA GLY A 245 -9.96 3.55 7.20
C GLY A 245 -8.87 3.54 6.12
N HIS A 246 -8.61 4.73 5.60
CA HIS A 246 -7.64 4.95 4.53
C HIS A 246 -7.02 6.35 4.66
N ALA A 247 -5.98 6.62 3.89
CA ALA A 247 -5.47 7.98 3.74
C ALA A 247 -5.80 8.53 2.36
N LEU A 248 -6.08 9.84 2.32
CA LEU A 248 -6.10 10.65 1.10
C LEU A 248 -4.91 11.59 1.14
N ALA A 249 -4.05 11.53 0.15
CA ALA A 249 -2.96 12.47 0.01
C ALA A 249 -3.21 13.38 -1.21
N THR A 250 -3.32 14.69 -0.95
CA THR A 250 -3.43 15.70 -2.01
C THR A 250 -2.04 16.19 -2.36
N VAL A 251 -1.64 15.94 -3.60
CA VAL A 251 -0.35 16.35 -4.15
C VAL A 251 -0.53 17.62 -4.96
N ARG A 252 0.21 18.67 -4.64
CA ARG A 252 0.21 19.95 -5.35
C ARG A 252 1.64 20.48 -5.47
N ALA A 253 2.17 20.48 -6.68
CA ALA A 253 3.58 20.80 -6.93
C ALA A 253 4.50 19.97 -6.05
N THR A 254 5.11 20.56 -5.02
CA THR A 254 6.02 19.89 -4.07
C THR A 254 5.38 19.61 -2.71
N GLU A 255 4.14 20.03 -2.52
CA GLU A 255 3.41 19.87 -1.26
C GLU A 255 2.52 18.64 -1.31
N VAL A 256 2.52 17.85 -0.23
CA VAL A 256 1.61 16.72 -0.02
C VAL A 256 0.89 16.92 1.30
N LYS A 257 -0.45 16.89 1.24
CA LYS A 257 -1.31 16.98 2.42
C LYS A 257 -2.03 15.66 2.63
N PHE A 258 -1.74 15.00 3.75
CA PHE A 258 -2.42 13.78 4.15
C PHE A 258 -3.64 14.08 5.02
N GLN A 259 -4.69 13.33 4.78
CA GLN A 259 -5.87 13.20 5.62
C GLN A 259 -6.14 11.71 5.82
N PHE A 260 -6.25 11.28 7.07
CA PHE A 260 -6.57 9.91 7.42
C PHE A 260 -8.06 9.87 7.75
N GLU A 261 -8.82 9.12 6.96
CA GLU A 261 -10.26 9.02 7.04
C GLU A 261 -10.64 7.74 7.77
N GLU A 262 -11.40 7.86 8.85
CA GLU A 262 -12.00 6.74 9.53
C GLU A 262 -13.25 6.29 8.79
N LEU A 263 -13.40 4.97 8.61
CA LEU A 263 -14.60 4.36 8.02
C LEU A 263 -15.85 4.72 8.84
N LYS A 264 -16.90 5.16 8.18
CA LYS A 264 -18.19 5.55 8.77
C LYS A 264 -19.23 4.47 8.57
N PRO A 265 -20.12 4.27 9.54
CA PRO A 265 -19.94 4.01 10.96
C PRO A 265 -19.30 2.62 11.16
N PRO A 266 -18.94 2.16 12.39
CA PRO A 266 -19.63 2.52 13.62
C PRO A 266 -18.92 3.54 14.50
N LEU A 267 -17.67 3.91 14.23
CA LEU A 267 -16.91 4.72 15.21
C LEU A 267 -16.98 6.22 14.93
N GLY A 268 -16.95 6.66 13.70
CA GLY A 268 -17.29 8.02 13.25
C GLY A 268 -16.59 9.18 13.97
N HIS A 269 -15.38 8.97 14.47
CA HIS A 269 -14.60 10.03 15.13
C HIS A 269 -14.03 11.05 14.15
N GLY A 270 -14.05 10.71 12.87
CA GLY A 270 -13.79 11.62 11.79
C GLY A 270 -12.39 11.56 11.20
N ARG A 271 -11.80 12.71 11.00
CA ARG A 271 -10.61 12.90 10.17
C ARG A 271 -9.41 13.31 11.02
N VAL A 272 -8.25 12.76 10.69
CA VAL A 272 -6.94 13.15 11.25
C VAL A 272 -6.07 13.69 10.12
N SER A 273 -5.29 14.72 10.37
CA SER A 273 -4.39 15.31 9.39
C SER A 273 -2.96 15.42 9.92
N MET A 274 -2.02 15.70 9.02
CA MET A 274 -0.61 15.92 9.37
C MET A 274 -0.42 17.20 10.20
N SER A 275 -1.37 18.13 10.16
CA SER A 275 -1.36 19.37 10.96
C SER A 275 -1.89 19.18 12.37
N ASP A 276 -2.49 18.03 12.70
CA ASP A 276 -2.89 17.72 14.07
C ASP A 276 -1.67 17.54 14.96
N GLU A 277 -1.87 17.67 16.27
CA GLU A 277 -0.80 17.46 17.23
C GLU A 277 -0.50 15.97 17.37
N TRP A 278 0.76 15.58 17.10
CA TRP A 278 1.23 14.20 17.22
C TRP A 278 2.15 14.05 18.44
N GLY A 279 1.83 13.10 19.28
CA GLY A 279 2.64 12.81 20.48
C GLY A 279 3.94 12.06 20.16
N MET A 280 4.80 11.94 21.18
CA MET A 280 6.09 11.24 21.05
C MET A 280 5.96 9.75 20.68
N LEU A 281 4.81 9.12 20.97
CA LEU A 281 4.50 7.74 20.60
C LEU A 281 3.91 7.61 19.19
N GLY A 282 3.91 8.69 18.41
CA GLY A 282 3.36 8.69 17.05
C GLY A 282 1.83 8.71 16.98
N LEU A 283 1.14 8.89 18.11
CA LEU A 283 -0.32 8.96 18.18
C LEU A 283 -0.83 10.39 18.09
N VAL A 284 -1.96 10.58 17.43
CA VAL A 284 -2.60 11.89 17.36
C VAL A 284 -3.16 12.28 18.73
N ARG A 285 -2.91 13.52 19.12
CA ARG A 285 -3.53 14.14 20.32
C ARG A 285 -4.71 14.98 19.85
N LYS A 286 -5.93 14.52 20.10
CA LYS A 286 -7.09 15.41 19.94
C LYS A 286 -7.17 16.33 21.14
N PRO A 287 -7.43 17.65 20.92
CA PRO A 287 -7.77 18.54 22.03
C PRO A 287 -8.98 17.95 22.76
N ALA A 288 -8.91 17.92 24.10
CA ALA A 288 -10.07 17.57 24.90
C ALA A 288 -11.24 18.42 24.39
N ALA A 289 -12.36 17.78 24.04
CA ALA A 289 -13.55 18.49 23.59
C ALA A 289 -13.84 19.55 24.63
N ALA A 290 -13.89 20.83 24.20
CA ALA A 290 -14.20 21.90 25.13
C ALA A 290 -15.54 21.53 25.81
N ALA A 291 -15.50 21.37 27.13
CA ALA A 291 -16.70 21.08 27.93
C ALA A 291 -17.73 22.14 27.58
N LYS A 292 -18.85 21.69 26.96
CA LYS A 292 -19.99 22.55 26.67
C LYS A 292 -20.75 22.87 27.94
#